data_e2af501f7673fcda1171f164d1f6e0c2
#
_entry.id   e2af501f7673fcda1171f164d1f6e0c2
#
_cell.length_a   1.000
_cell.length_b   1.000
_cell.length_c   1.000
_cell.angle_alpha   90.00
_cell.angle_beta   90.00
_cell.angle_gamma   90.00
#
_symmetry.space_group_name_H-M   'P 1'
#
loop_
_entity.id
_entity.type
_entity.pdbx_description
1 polymer ?
#
loop_
_entity_poly.entity_id
_entity_poly.type
_entity_poly.pdbx_seq_one_letter_code
_entity_poly.pdbx_strand_id
1 'polypeptide(L)'
;MITTKKIFAILMAASISTTASAQTELNMDNGVIPIADDRGFTLQSNDGSFVFKPYLYMQTTLNFKYYDDEGLDKAYNQDNVANSGFAIPYAIIGFTGKAFGKIDYNVCINAAASSGNVLQQAWIDYAVSPELRFRAGKFKTPFTHAYLTTLGETLFSSLPTSLTAVAILPYSLNAVTPGIGTGFDLGVEVHGFLANKFGYEVGLWNGTGSAQNGATKTISDDIHIPSLLYAGRLTYQPKGAMPMTQGNPKLQHEDKMLIGVSANYNVESENESTNDFRAGVEFAMLKNKWYIGAEAYYMHIGFTDRQKIDDTYNYWGGYAQVGYFVHPQMQLGLRYDFFDRNGTTKDGILNMPAATVNYFVPKTNIKLSAMYQYIGRTGHETQLDRDMDDLGICTHMAQIMLQYAF
;
A
#
# COMPACT_ATOMS: atom_id res chain seq x y z
N MET A 1 1.01 39.72 4.60
CA MET A 1 1.15 38.36 5.16
C MET A 1 -0.25 37.82 5.42
N ILE A 2 -0.79 37.05 4.48
CA ILE A 2 -2.14 36.48 4.58
C ILE A 2 -2.02 35.19 5.41
N THR A 3 -2.67 35.15 6.54
CA THR A 3 -2.61 34.00 7.45
C THR A 3 -3.32 32.83 6.85
N THR A 4 -2.77 31.62 7.03
CA THR A 4 -3.26 30.32 6.53
C THR A 4 -4.76 30.08 6.77
N LYS A 5 -5.30 30.65 7.86
CA LYS A 5 -6.74 30.61 8.17
C LYS A 5 -7.62 31.38 7.16
N LYS A 6 -7.09 32.41 6.49
CA LYS A 6 -7.84 33.18 5.48
C LYS A 6 -7.86 32.47 4.14
N ILE A 7 -6.81 31.70 3.81
CA ILE A 7 -6.77 30.89 2.58
C ILE A 7 -7.76 29.73 2.67
N PHE A 8 -7.90 29.09 3.82
CA PHE A 8 -8.86 28.00 4.02
C PHE A 8 -10.31 28.50 3.96
N ALA A 9 -10.57 29.69 4.52
CA ALA A 9 -11.88 30.33 4.45
C ALA A 9 -12.22 30.82 3.02
N ILE A 10 -11.23 31.24 2.23
CA ILE A 10 -11.42 31.66 0.84
C ILE A 10 -11.65 30.44 -0.07
N LEU A 11 -10.98 29.31 0.16
CA LEU A 11 -11.22 28.05 -0.56
C LEU A 11 -12.59 27.45 -0.22
N MET A 12 -13.00 27.49 1.05
CA MET A 12 -14.37 27.10 1.42
C MET A 12 -15.42 28.06 0.89
N ALA A 13 -15.18 29.37 0.94
CA ALA A 13 -16.09 30.36 0.38
C ALA A 13 -16.15 30.31 -1.14
N ALA A 14 -15.04 30.01 -1.83
CA ALA A 14 -15.02 29.80 -3.27
C ALA A 14 -15.76 28.53 -3.69
N SER A 15 -15.64 27.44 -2.94
CA SER A 15 -16.42 26.22 -3.19
C SER A 15 -17.92 26.40 -2.92
N ILE A 16 -18.28 27.23 -1.92
CA ILE A 16 -19.69 27.55 -1.60
C ILE A 16 -20.24 28.57 -2.60
N SER A 17 -19.44 29.53 -3.08
CA SER A 17 -19.91 30.53 -4.06
C SER A 17 -20.04 29.98 -5.48
N THR A 18 -19.21 28.99 -5.88
CA THR A 18 -19.38 28.28 -7.15
C THR A 18 -20.55 27.30 -7.12
N THR A 19 -20.87 26.71 -5.97
CA THR A 19 -22.09 25.91 -5.81
C THR A 19 -23.34 26.78 -5.79
N ALA A 20 -23.30 27.98 -5.20
CA ALA A 20 -24.44 28.90 -5.19
C ALA A 20 -24.73 29.48 -6.58
N SER A 21 -23.74 29.80 -7.42
CA SER A 21 -23.95 30.23 -8.80
C SER A 21 -24.30 29.08 -9.75
N ALA A 22 -23.83 27.87 -9.51
CA ALA A 22 -24.28 26.68 -10.24
C ALA A 22 -25.70 26.24 -9.85
N GLN A 23 -26.12 26.50 -8.63
CA GLN A 23 -27.50 26.22 -8.18
C GLN A 23 -28.56 27.14 -8.80
N THR A 24 -28.17 28.31 -9.29
CA THR A 24 -29.13 29.23 -9.99
C THR A 24 -29.40 28.86 -11.43
N GLU A 25 -28.57 28.03 -12.04
CA GLU A 25 -28.79 27.47 -13.39
C GLU A 25 -29.17 26.00 -13.40
N LEU A 26 -29.08 25.28 -12.26
CA LEU A 26 -29.54 23.92 -12.12
C LEU A 26 -31.04 23.93 -11.87
N ASN A 27 -31.79 23.45 -12.85
CA ASN A 27 -33.23 23.18 -12.75
C ASN A 27 -33.53 22.48 -11.42
N MET A 28 -34.49 22.94 -10.64
CA MET A 28 -34.83 22.45 -9.30
C MET A 28 -35.21 20.95 -9.23
N ASP A 29 -35.22 20.23 -10.35
CA ASP A 29 -35.40 18.78 -10.43
C ASP A 29 -34.13 17.97 -10.06
N ASN A 30 -32.98 18.60 -9.91
CA ASN A 30 -31.71 17.92 -9.54
C ASN A 30 -31.47 18.00 -8.03
N GLY A 31 -32.32 17.33 -7.26
CA GLY A 31 -32.10 17.14 -5.81
C GLY A 31 -30.87 16.30 -5.48
N VAL A 32 -30.40 16.42 -4.23
CA VAL A 32 -29.38 15.54 -3.66
C VAL A 32 -30.07 14.42 -2.93
N ILE A 33 -29.75 13.18 -3.27
CA ILE A 33 -30.26 11.98 -2.61
C ILE A 33 -29.23 11.53 -1.56
N PRO A 34 -29.61 11.52 -0.27
CA PRO A 34 -28.81 10.85 0.75
C PRO A 34 -29.06 9.34 0.67
N ILE A 35 -27.99 8.57 0.57
CA ILE A 35 -28.02 7.11 0.56
C ILE A 35 -27.24 6.64 1.80
N ALA A 36 -27.87 5.80 2.62
CA ALA A 36 -27.22 5.12 3.72
C ALA A 36 -27.39 3.61 3.53
N ASP A 37 -26.29 2.90 3.47
CA ASP A 37 -26.27 1.45 3.34
C ASP A 37 -25.16 0.85 4.23
N ASP A 38 -24.93 -0.44 4.12
CA ASP A 38 -23.88 -1.14 4.85
C ASP A 38 -22.44 -0.70 4.47
N ARG A 39 -22.29 0.15 3.46
CA ARG A 39 -21.01 0.75 3.05
C ARG A 39 -20.84 2.19 3.54
N GLY A 40 -21.78 2.72 4.31
CA GLY A 40 -21.77 4.04 4.90
C GLY A 40 -22.76 5.02 4.28
N PHE A 41 -22.41 6.29 4.32
CA PHE A 41 -23.26 7.40 3.88
C PHE A 41 -22.72 7.99 2.57
N THR A 42 -23.63 8.26 1.64
CA THR A 42 -23.30 8.86 0.33
C THR A 42 -24.32 9.97 0.02
N LEU A 43 -23.85 11.11 -0.46
CA LEU A 43 -24.66 12.14 -1.09
C LEU A 43 -24.47 12.03 -2.60
N GLN A 44 -25.57 11.96 -3.35
CA GLN A 44 -25.52 11.82 -4.80
C GLN A 44 -26.54 12.75 -5.45
N SER A 45 -26.17 13.40 -6.57
CA SER A 45 -27.15 14.09 -7.43
C SER A 45 -28.07 13.09 -8.12
N ASN A 46 -29.29 13.51 -8.47
CA ASN A 46 -30.27 12.65 -9.12
C ASN A 46 -29.75 11.99 -10.41
N ASP A 47 -28.93 12.72 -11.18
CA ASP A 47 -28.32 12.24 -12.42
C ASP A 47 -27.03 11.42 -12.20
N GLY A 48 -26.58 11.28 -10.95
CA GLY A 48 -25.34 10.57 -10.61
C GLY A 48 -24.05 11.26 -11.04
N SER A 49 -24.13 12.49 -11.56
CA SER A 49 -22.93 13.22 -12.02
C SER A 49 -22.05 13.72 -10.88
N PHE A 50 -22.64 13.92 -9.70
CA PHE A 50 -21.93 14.30 -8.48
C PHE A 50 -22.19 13.25 -7.39
N VAL A 51 -21.10 12.75 -6.81
CA VAL A 51 -21.12 11.79 -5.70
C VAL A 51 -20.13 12.27 -4.65
N PHE A 52 -20.56 12.33 -3.39
CA PHE A 52 -19.71 12.59 -2.24
C PHE A 52 -19.90 11.50 -1.22
N LYS A 53 -18.84 10.77 -0.89
CA LYS A 53 -18.83 9.68 0.07
C LYS A 53 -17.73 9.89 1.10
N PRO A 54 -18.06 10.32 2.33
CA PRO A 54 -17.11 10.27 3.44
C PRO A 54 -16.83 8.81 3.83
N TYR A 55 -15.64 8.54 4.35
CA TYR A 55 -15.29 7.24 4.88
C TYR A 55 -14.34 7.34 6.06
N LEU A 56 -14.42 6.33 6.91
CA LEU A 56 -13.53 6.11 8.04
C LEU A 56 -12.94 4.70 7.94
N TYR A 57 -11.65 4.59 8.22
CA TYR A 57 -10.99 3.31 8.38
C TYR A 57 -10.10 3.36 9.61
N MET A 58 -10.33 2.46 10.55
CA MET A 58 -9.57 2.40 11.79
C MET A 58 -9.12 0.95 12.08
N GLN A 59 -7.89 0.82 12.52
CA GLN A 59 -7.38 -0.41 13.08
C GLN A 59 -6.82 -0.17 14.47
N THR A 60 -7.14 -1.10 15.39
CA THR A 60 -6.48 -1.23 16.69
C THR A 60 -5.88 -2.61 16.78
N THR A 61 -4.63 -2.70 17.17
CA THR A 61 -3.91 -3.97 17.28
C THR A 61 -3.38 -4.18 18.69
N LEU A 62 -3.33 -5.43 19.10
CA LEU A 62 -2.55 -5.92 20.24
C LEU A 62 -1.45 -6.80 19.65
N ASN A 63 -0.22 -6.40 19.83
CA ASN A 63 0.95 -7.03 19.24
C ASN A 63 1.73 -7.75 20.34
N PHE A 64 2.23 -8.93 20.00
CA PHE A 64 3.17 -9.72 20.79
C PHE A 64 4.36 -10.06 19.91
N LYS A 65 5.56 -9.85 20.41
CA LYS A 65 6.80 -10.22 19.76
C LYS A 65 7.71 -10.91 20.76
N TYR A 66 8.20 -12.06 20.40
CA TYR A 66 9.13 -12.85 21.17
C TYR A 66 10.34 -13.20 20.31
N TYR A 67 11.52 -13.06 20.87
CA TYR A 67 12.78 -13.44 20.24
C TYR A 67 13.26 -14.74 20.88
N ASP A 68 13.75 -15.67 20.06
CA ASP A 68 14.31 -16.93 20.53
C ASP A 68 15.64 -16.66 21.28
N ASP A 69 15.84 -17.40 22.36
CA ASP A 69 16.54 -16.97 23.58
C ASP A 69 18.06 -17.16 23.58
N GLU A 70 18.57 -18.20 22.88
CA GLU A 70 19.99 -18.59 23.04
C GLU A 70 20.99 -17.52 22.59
N GLY A 71 20.58 -16.63 21.72
CA GLY A 71 21.44 -15.63 21.16
C GLY A 71 21.43 -14.28 21.88
N LEU A 72 20.28 -13.88 22.41
CA LEU A 72 20.14 -12.58 23.06
C LEU A 72 20.86 -12.50 24.40
N ASP A 73 20.89 -13.63 25.14
CA ASP A 73 21.63 -13.71 26.40
C ASP A 73 23.13 -13.50 26.20
N LYS A 74 23.70 -14.07 25.14
CA LYS A 74 25.15 -13.93 24.81
C LYS A 74 25.51 -12.54 24.30
N ALA A 75 24.64 -11.90 23.52
CA ALA A 75 24.94 -10.61 22.88
C ALA A 75 24.64 -9.41 23.80
N TYR A 76 23.58 -9.49 24.59
CA TYR A 76 23.05 -8.35 25.32
C TYR A 76 22.92 -8.58 26.82
N ASN A 77 23.29 -9.75 27.30
CA ASN A 77 23.12 -10.17 28.71
C ASN A 77 21.65 -9.97 29.20
N GLN A 78 20.71 -10.33 28.33
CA GLN A 78 19.26 -10.19 28.57
C GLN A 78 18.58 -11.54 28.39
N ASP A 79 17.96 -12.02 29.45
CA ASP A 79 17.08 -13.18 29.42
C ASP A 79 15.75 -12.79 28.75
N ASN A 80 15.31 -13.53 27.73
CA ASN A 80 13.98 -13.44 27.11
C ASN A 80 13.47 -12.02 26.76
N VAL A 81 13.63 -11.60 25.55
CA VAL A 81 13.05 -10.32 25.09
C VAL A 81 11.68 -10.57 24.48
N ALA A 82 10.64 -10.31 25.24
CA ALA A 82 9.26 -10.30 24.78
C ALA A 82 8.70 -8.88 24.84
N ASN A 83 8.06 -8.44 23.78
CA ASN A 83 7.38 -7.15 23.70
C ASN A 83 5.89 -7.38 23.49
N SER A 84 5.06 -6.62 24.20
CA SER A 84 3.62 -6.59 23.93
C SER A 84 3.09 -5.17 24.05
N GLY A 85 2.06 -4.84 23.28
CA GLY A 85 1.46 -3.52 23.39
C GLY A 85 0.32 -3.28 22.40
N PHE A 86 -0.51 -2.32 22.75
CA PHE A 86 -1.55 -1.83 21.87
C PHE A 86 -0.99 -0.79 20.91
N ALA A 87 -1.54 -0.76 19.69
CA ALA A 87 -1.23 0.25 18.69
C ALA A 87 -2.48 0.61 17.88
N ILE A 88 -2.47 1.81 17.33
CA ILE A 88 -3.42 2.26 16.30
C ILE A 88 -2.60 2.55 15.04
N PRO A 89 -2.35 1.54 14.18
CA PRO A 89 -1.54 1.73 12.98
C PRO A 89 -2.23 2.63 11.95
N TYR A 90 -3.55 2.62 11.93
CA TYR A 90 -4.34 3.41 10.99
C TYR A 90 -5.57 4.02 11.65
N ALA A 91 -5.77 5.33 11.42
CA ALA A 91 -6.98 6.10 11.70
C ALA A 91 -7.22 7.03 10.51
N ILE A 92 -7.73 6.47 9.41
CA ILE A 92 -7.89 7.16 8.13
C ILE A 92 -9.27 7.79 8.09
N ILE A 93 -9.31 9.09 7.81
CA ILE A 93 -10.52 9.86 7.58
C ILE A 93 -10.40 10.46 6.20
N GLY A 94 -11.44 10.30 5.38
CA GLY A 94 -11.40 10.81 4.02
C GLY A 94 -12.76 10.93 3.37
N PHE A 95 -12.71 11.38 2.14
CA PHE A 95 -13.86 11.41 1.26
C PHE A 95 -13.42 11.06 -0.17
N THR A 96 -14.31 10.37 -0.86
CA THR A 96 -14.16 10.02 -2.26
C THR A 96 -15.44 10.33 -3.00
N GLY A 97 -15.38 10.37 -4.31
CA GLY A 97 -16.58 10.59 -5.07
C GLY A 97 -16.33 10.85 -6.55
N LYS A 98 -17.34 11.47 -7.15
CA LYS A 98 -17.35 11.79 -8.57
C LYS A 98 -17.81 13.24 -8.79
N ALA A 99 -17.26 13.91 -9.78
CA ALA A 99 -17.70 15.21 -10.22
C ALA A 99 -17.88 15.22 -11.74
N PHE A 100 -18.95 15.89 -12.20
CA PHE A 100 -19.31 16.01 -13.62
C PHE A 100 -19.43 14.67 -14.37
N GLY A 101 -19.67 13.58 -13.66
CA GLY A 101 -19.77 12.23 -14.23
C GLY A 101 -18.45 11.63 -14.74
N LYS A 102 -17.36 12.40 -14.82
CA LYS A 102 -16.10 12.01 -15.45
C LYS A 102 -14.85 12.14 -14.57
N ILE A 103 -14.94 12.86 -13.47
CA ILE A 103 -13.80 13.09 -12.57
C ILE A 103 -14.05 12.30 -11.29
N ASP A 104 -13.28 11.25 -11.08
CA ASP A 104 -13.24 10.59 -9.78
C ASP A 104 -12.18 11.29 -8.91
N TYR A 105 -12.41 11.35 -7.60
CA TYR A 105 -11.49 11.98 -6.66
C TYR A 105 -11.43 11.24 -5.32
N ASN A 106 -10.30 11.39 -4.63
CA ASN A 106 -10.12 10.91 -3.27
C ASN A 106 -9.19 11.86 -2.52
N VAL A 107 -9.55 12.17 -1.28
CA VAL A 107 -8.68 12.86 -0.33
C VAL A 107 -8.80 12.17 1.01
N CYS A 108 -7.68 11.78 1.62
CA CYS A 108 -7.70 11.25 2.97
C CYS A 108 -6.43 11.57 3.75
N ILE A 109 -6.61 11.60 5.06
CA ILE A 109 -5.53 11.72 6.03
C ILE A 109 -5.49 10.47 6.90
N ASN A 110 -4.29 10.11 7.38
CA ASN A 110 -4.12 9.16 8.46
C ASN A 110 -3.79 9.91 9.75
N ALA A 111 -4.77 10.03 10.64
CA ALA A 111 -4.61 10.73 11.91
C ALA A 111 -3.66 10.01 12.89
N ALA A 112 -3.37 8.72 12.66
CA ALA A 112 -2.39 7.96 13.44
C ALA A 112 -0.95 8.11 12.92
N ALA A 113 -0.75 8.75 11.76
CA ALA A 113 0.58 8.91 11.20
C ALA A 113 1.41 9.96 11.95
N SER A 114 2.72 9.73 12.03
CA SER A 114 3.68 10.75 12.48
C SER A 114 3.66 12.00 11.58
N SER A 115 4.17 13.10 12.11
CA SER A 115 4.18 14.40 11.45
C SER A 115 4.83 14.40 10.10
N GLY A 116 4.43 14.26 9.04
CA GLY A 116 4.99 14.21 7.67
C GLY A 116 4.19 13.32 6.73
N ASN A 117 3.50 12.32 7.27
CA ASN A 117 2.72 11.35 6.52
C ASN A 117 1.19 11.50 6.71
N VAL A 118 0.74 12.62 7.26
CA VAL A 118 -0.69 12.82 7.58
C VAL A 118 -1.54 12.80 6.32
N LEU A 119 -1.15 13.52 5.26
CA LEU A 119 -1.85 13.44 3.98
C LEU A 119 -1.48 12.13 3.27
N GLN A 120 -2.36 11.15 3.31
CA GLN A 120 -2.11 9.83 2.72
C GLN A 120 -2.41 9.81 1.23
N GLN A 121 -3.57 10.32 0.81
CA GLN A 121 -3.97 10.42 -0.59
C GLN A 121 -4.63 11.78 -0.86
N ALA A 122 -4.37 12.32 -2.05
CA ALA A 122 -5.09 13.46 -2.60
C ALA A 122 -4.93 13.44 -4.12
N TRP A 123 -5.92 12.95 -4.84
CA TRP A 123 -5.84 12.81 -6.29
C TRP A 123 -7.17 13.05 -6.98
N ILE A 124 -7.07 13.41 -8.24
CA ILE A 124 -8.15 13.45 -9.22
C ILE A 124 -7.84 12.51 -10.37
N ASP A 125 -8.87 11.92 -10.97
CA ASP A 125 -8.79 10.93 -12.04
C ASP A 125 -9.85 11.24 -13.09
N TYR A 126 -9.42 11.75 -14.23
CA TYR A 126 -10.29 12.13 -15.33
C TYR A 126 -10.49 10.95 -16.30
N ALA A 127 -11.73 10.52 -16.46
CA ALA A 127 -12.11 9.46 -17.37
C ALA A 127 -12.51 10.03 -18.75
N VAL A 128 -11.67 9.82 -19.75
CA VAL A 128 -12.05 10.03 -21.15
C VAL A 128 -12.97 8.87 -21.58
N SER A 129 -12.56 7.65 -21.27
CA SER A 129 -13.30 6.40 -21.43
C SER A 129 -12.80 5.39 -20.35
N PRO A 130 -13.40 4.21 -20.21
CA PRO A 130 -12.84 3.14 -19.36
C PRO A 130 -11.44 2.69 -19.77
N GLU A 131 -11.13 2.83 -21.07
CA GLU A 131 -9.84 2.44 -21.65
C GLU A 131 -8.77 3.51 -21.49
N LEU A 132 -9.14 4.78 -21.24
CA LEU A 132 -8.20 5.91 -21.14
C LEU A 132 -8.61 6.86 -20.02
N ARG A 133 -7.77 6.90 -19.01
CA ARG A 133 -7.93 7.74 -17.82
C ARG A 133 -6.62 8.44 -17.47
N PHE A 134 -6.72 9.60 -16.87
CA PHE A 134 -5.60 10.42 -16.43
C PHE A 134 -5.74 10.73 -14.94
N ARG A 135 -4.79 10.28 -14.14
CA ARG A 135 -4.75 10.56 -12.71
C ARG A 135 -3.61 11.48 -12.36
N ALA A 136 -3.84 12.42 -11.44
CA ALA A 136 -2.82 13.32 -10.93
C ALA A 136 -3.03 13.55 -9.43
N GLY A 137 -1.93 13.68 -8.67
CA GLY A 137 -1.95 13.93 -7.25
C GLY A 137 -1.07 12.98 -6.45
N LYS A 138 -1.41 12.75 -5.18
CA LYS A 138 -0.73 11.82 -4.28
C LYS A 138 -1.49 10.51 -4.21
N PHE A 139 -0.90 9.43 -4.72
CA PHE A 139 -1.48 8.10 -4.77
C PHE A 139 -0.38 7.02 -4.84
N LYS A 140 -0.75 5.75 -4.68
CA LYS A 140 0.21 4.64 -4.79
C LYS A 140 0.75 4.54 -6.21
N THR A 141 2.06 4.35 -6.33
CA THR A 141 2.68 3.98 -7.60
C THR A 141 2.18 2.62 -8.07
N PRO A 142 2.00 2.38 -9.38
CA PRO A 142 1.54 1.09 -9.86
C PRO A 142 2.63 0.04 -9.66
N PHE A 143 2.33 -0.95 -8.83
CA PHE A 143 3.23 -2.08 -8.59
C PHE A 143 2.42 -3.37 -8.64
N THR A 144 2.25 -4.11 -7.54
CA THR A 144 1.54 -5.39 -7.57
C THR A 144 0.16 -5.33 -6.93
N HIS A 145 -0.66 -6.35 -7.14
CA HIS A 145 -2.03 -6.42 -6.61
C HIS A 145 -2.06 -6.30 -5.08
N ALA A 146 -1.18 -7.02 -4.37
CA ALA A 146 -1.18 -6.95 -2.92
C ALA A 146 -0.79 -5.56 -2.40
N TYR A 147 0.16 -4.90 -3.08
CA TYR A 147 0.55 -3.53 -2.76
C TYR A 147 -0.59 -2.54 -2.98
N LEU A 148 -1.32 -2.68 -4.09
CA LEU A 148 -2.44 -1.81 -4.43
C LEU A 148 -3.71 -2.12 -3.64
N THR A 149 -3.85 -3.36 -3.13
CA THR A 149 -5.02 -3.77 -2.32
C THR A 149 -5.27 -2.80 -1.17
N THR A 150 -6.52 -2.46 -0.98
CA THR A 150 -6.97 -1.61 0.13
C THR A 150 -6.67 -2.28 1.47
N LEU A 151 -6.16 -1.52 2.43
CA LEU A 151 -5.75 -2.04 3.74
C LEU A 151 -6.83 -2.85 4.45
N GLY A 152 -8.10 -2.46 4.30
CA GLY A 152 -9.25 -3.18 4.87
C GLY A 152 -9.53 -4.54 4.25
N GLU A 153 -9.07 -4.76 3.03
CA GLU A 153 -9.38 -5.92 2.20
C GLU A 153 -8.24 -6.93 2.14
N THR A 154 -7.18 -6.77 2.93
CA THR A 154 -6.05 -7.71 2.99
C THR A 154 -6.43 -8.98 3.78
N LEU A 155 -5.87 -10.13 3.40
CA LEU A 155 -6.07 -11.41 4.10
C LEU A 155 -5.40 -11.41 5.47
N PHE A 156 -4.17 -10.92 5.54
CA PHE A 156 -3.40 -10.76 6.76
C PHE A 156 -3.48 -9.32 7.26
N SER A 157 -3.33 -9.12 8.56
CA SER A 157 -3.27 -7.79 9.18
C SER A 157 -2.00 -7.01 8.84
N SER A 158 -0.99 -7.67 8.27
CA SER A 158 0.24 -7.07 7.74
C SER A 158 0.50 -7.51 6.30
N LEU A 159 1.08 -6.63 5.50
CA LEU A 159 1.60 -6.99 4.18
C LEU A 159 2.78 -7.98 4.31
N PRO A 160 3.11 -8.75 3.26
CA PRO A 160 4.35 -9.52 3.19
C PRO A 160 5.57 -8.62 3.42
N THR A 161 6.55 -9.10 4.16
CA THR A 161 7.79 -8.34 4.43
C THR A 161 8.58 -8.10 3.13
N SER A 162 8.65 -9.09 2.25
CA SER A 162 9.27 -8.97 0.94
C SER A 162 8.63 -7.86 0.09
N LEU A 163 7.30 -7.79 0.06
CA LEU A 163 6.57 -6.73 -0.63
C LEU A 163 6.84 -5.36 -0.01
N THR A 164 6.79 -5.27 1.32
CA THR A 164 7.01 -4.02 2.04
C THR A 164 8.42 -3.48 1.75
N ALA A 165 9.42 -4.35 1.76
CA ALA A 165 10.81 -3.98 1.48
C ALA A 165 11.00 -3.47 0.04
N VAL A 166 10.34 -4.10 -0.95
CA VAL A 166 10.52 -3.75 -2.37
C VAL A 166 9.60 -2.61 -2.82
N ALA A 167 8.39 -2.50 -2.29
CA ALA A 167 7.40 -1.52 -2.76
C ALA A 167 7.61 -0.10 -2.18
N ILE A 168 8.36 0.05 -1.08
CA ILE A 168 8.55 1.35 -0.44
C ILE A 168 9.72 2.10 -1.08
N LEU A 169 9.45 3.30 -1.56
CA LEU A 169 10.41 4.20 -2.21
C LEU A 169 10.49 5.54 -1.45
N PRO A 170 11.68 6.18 -1.45
CA PRO A 170 13.01 5.66 -1.79
C PRO A 170 13.52 4.69 -0.72
N TYR A 171 14.48 3.85 -1.07
CA TYR A 171 15.22 3.09 -0.08
C TYR A 171 16.30 3.98 0.55
N SER A 172 16.41 3.98 1.88
CA SER A 172 17.46 4.70 2.58
C SER A 172 18.31 3.71 3.38
N LEU A 173 19.63 3.74 3.18
CA LEU A 173 20.59 2.96 3.95
C LEU A 173 20.64 3.33 5.43
N ASN A 174 20.28 4.58 5.76
CA ASN A 174 20.25 5.03 7.15
C ASN A 174 19.00 4.55 7.90
N ALA A 175 18.03 3.99 7.20
CA ALA A 175 16.90 3.32 7.82
C ALA A 175 17.32 1.87 8.14
N VAL A 176 17.68 1.62 9.38
CA VAL A 176 17.93 0.27 9.94
C VAL A 176 16.71 -0.65 9.77
N THR A 177 15.57 -0.06 9.56
CA THR A 177 14.37 -0.72 9.03
C THR A 177 13.97 0.02 7.77
N PRO A 178 13.63 -0.68 6.67
CA PRO A 178 13.01 -0.03 5.52
C PRO A 178 11.88 0.85 6.07
N GLY A 179 12.00 2.15 5.89
CA GLY A 179 11.01 3.06 6.43
C GLY A 179 9.64 2.58 5.98
N ILE A 180 8.74 2.30 6.91
CA ILE A 180 7.37 1.91 6.60
C ILE A 180 6.68 3.16 6.05
N GLY A 181 7.08 3.56 4.85
CA GLY A 181 6.37 4.54 4.06
C GLY A 181 5.03 3.93 3.67
N THR A 182 4.04 4.76 3.45
CA THR A 182 2.71 4.30 3.03
C THR A 182 2.66 3.95 1.55
N GLY A 183 3.79 4.08 0.83
CA GLY A 183 3.88 3.81 -0.61
C GLY A 183 3.11 4.78 -1.50
N PHE A 184 2.68 5.92 -0.96
CA PHE A 184 2.01 6.98 -1.72
C PHE A 184 3.01 8.05 -2.11
N ASP A 185 2.96 8.51 -3.35
CA ASP A 185 3.84 9.57 -3.84
C ASP A 185 3.08 10.53 -4.78
N LEU A 186 3.63 11.70 -5.01
CA LEU A 186 3.07 12.71 -5.92
C LEU A 186 3.45 12.40 -7.35
N GLY A 187 2.45 12.33 -8.24
CA GLY A 187 2.70 11.99 -9.63
C GLY A 187 1.52 12.18 -10.56
N VAL A 188 1.74 11.73 -11.78
CA VAL A 188 0.75 11.67 -12.86
C VAL A 188 0.79 10.29 -13.50
N GLU A 189 -0.38 9.78 -13.86
CA GLU A 189 -0.56 8.43 -14.41
C GLU A 189 -1.56 8.45 -15.56
N VAL A 190 -1.28 7.67 -16.58
CA VAL A 190 -2.24 7.26 -17.60
C VAL A 190 -2.55 5.80 -17.38
N HIS A 191 -3.83 5.46 -17.29
CA HIS A 191 -4.26 4.10 -17.04
C HIS A 191 -5.58 3.77 -17.74
N GLY A 192 -5.90 2.49 -17.80
CA GLY A 192 -7.14 2.04 -18.40
C GLY A 192 -7.30 0.53 -18.41
N PHE A 193 -8.47 0.09 -18.89
CA PHE A 193 -8.81 -1.31 -18.97
C PHE A 193 -9.34 -1.65 -20.36
N LEU A 194 -8.49 -2.28 -21.17
CA LEU A 194 -8.71 -2.57 -22.59
C LEU A 194 -9.45 -3.90 -22.78
N ALA A 195 -10.42 -3.91 -23.68
CA ALA A 195 -11.17 -5.10 -24.09
C ALA A 195 -11.74 -5.92 -22.90
N ASN A 196 -11.99 -5.27 -21.76
CA ASN A 196 -12.42 -5.89 -20.50
C ASN A 196 -11.51 -7.04 -20.01
N LYS A 197 -10.21 -6.98 -20.34
CA LYS A 197 -9.22 -8.03 -20.01
C LYS A 197 -7.83 -7.53 -19.67
N PHE A 198 -7.39 -6.41 -20.26
CA PHE A 198 -6.03 -5.93 -20.13
C PHE A 198 -6.01 -4.60 -19.39
N GLY A 199 -5.44 -4.59 -18.19
CA GLY A 199 -5.17 -3.36 -17.45
C GLY A 199 -3.78 -2.83 -17.77
N TYR A 200 -3.64 -1.52 -17.84
CA TYR A 200 -2.35 -0.83 -17.92
C TYR A 200 -2.35 0.41 -17.04
N GLU A 201 -1.21 0.66 -16.44
CA GLU A 201 -0.93 1.81 -15.57
C GLU A 201 0.50 2.25 -15.87
N VAL A 202 0.71 3.50 -16.30
CA VAL A 202 2.04 4.04 -16.64
C VAL A 202 2.10 5.49 -16.21
N GLY A 203 3.18 5.90 -15.54
CA GLY A 203 3.27 7.28 -15.09
C GLY A 203 4.62 7.68 -14.52
N LEU A 204 4.61 8.88 -13.94
CA LEU A 204 5.77 9.57 -13.39
C LEU A 204 5.43 10.06 -11.99
N TRP A 205 6.35 9.88 -11.05
CA TRP A 205 6.22 10.35 -9.67
C TRP A 205 7.50 11.04 -9.21
N ASN A 206 7.42 11.76 -8.11
CA ASN A 206 8.61 12.39 -7.55
C ASN A 206 9.69 11.38 -7.12
N GLY A 207 9.31 10.16 -6.70
CA GLY A 207 10.23 9.16 -6.20
C GLY A 207 10.87 9.52 -4.84
N THR A 208 10.20 10.36 -4.06
CA THR A 208 10.66 10.81 -2.73
C THR A 208 9.88 10.16 -1.60
N GLY A 209 8.93 9.31 -1.95
CA GLY A 209 8.09 8.58 -1.00
C GLY A 209 7.01 9.40 -0.33
N SER A 210 6.31 8.75 0.58
CA SER A 210 5.07 9.25 1.15
C SER A 210 5.21 10.37 2.16
N ALA A 211 6.38 10.54 2.76
CA ALA A 211 6.61 11.54 3.81
C ALA A 211 6.53 12.98 3.31
N GLN A 212 6.60 13.20 2.01
CA GLN A 212 6.66 14.53 1.41
C GLN A 212 5.43 14.84 0.57
N ASN A 213 4.92 16.06 0.72
CA ASN A 213 3.81 16.59 -0.08
C ASN A 213 4.29 17.56 -1.17
N GLY A 214 5.57 17.60 -1.43
CA GLY A 214 6.22 18.38 -2.46
C GLY A 214 7.72 18.25 -2.27
N ALA A 215 8.40 17.74 -3.27
CA ALA A 215 9.85 17.64 -3.26
C ALA A 215 10.37 17.85 -4.67
N THR A 216 11.55 18.43 -4.76
CA THR A 216 12.33 18.48 -5.98
C THR A 216 13.62 17.74 -5.75
N LYS A 217 14.02 16.91 -6.69
CA LYS A 217 15.33 16.29 -6.72
C LYS A 217 16.27 17.13 -7.54
N THR A 218 17.53 17.24 -7.13
CA THR A 218 18.58 17.88 -7.93
C THR A 218 18.89 17.00 -9.15
N ILE A 219 19.04 17.61 -10.30
CA ILE A 219 19.47 16.93 -11.52
C ILE A 219 20.99 17.02 -11.56
N SER A 220 21.68 15.89 -11.61
CA SER A 220 23.13 15.86 -11.85
C SER A 220 23.44 16.26 -13.30
N ASP A 221 24.56 16.93 -13.52
CA ASP A 221 25.01 17.33 -14.84
C ASP A 221 25.24 16.14 -15.81
N ASP A 222 25.42 14.95 -15.25
CA ASP A 222 25.64 13.71 -16.02
C ASP A 222 24.33 12.97 -16.36
N ILE A 223 23.16 13.42 -15.86
CA ILE A 223 21.88 12.77 -16.09
C ILE A 223 21.05 13.58 -17.09
N HIS A 224 20.75 12.96 -18.22
CA HIS A 224 19.99 13.59 -19.32
C HIS A 224 18.48 13.42 -19.22
N ILE A 225 17.97 12.74 -18.19
CA ILE A 225 16.53 12.56 -17.95
C ILE A 225 16.13 13.18 -16.60
N PRO A 226 14.88 13.66 -16.45
CA PRO A 226 14.40 14.18 -15.17
C PRO A 226 14.57 13.18 -14.02
N SER A 227 15.01 13.67 -12.85
CA SER A 227 15.13 12.89 -11.63
C SER A 227 13.75 12.58 -11.04
N LEU A 228 13.02 11.66 -11.67
CA LEU A 228 11.69 11.20 -11.30
C LEU A 228 11.69 9.69 -11.14
N LEU A 229 10.63 9.18 -10.53
CA LEU A 229 10.27 7.77 -10.56
C LEU A 229 9.42 7.50 -11.80
N TYR A 230 9.85 6.58 -12.62
CA TYR A 230 9.15 6.04 -13.79
C TYR A 230 8.57 4.70 -13.39
N ALA A 231 7.26 4.52 -13.54
CA ALA A 231 6.61 3.27 -13.14
C ALA A 231 5.57 2.82 -14.15
N GLY A 232 5.43 1.50 -14.27
CA GLY A 232 4.41 0.90 -15.10
C GLY A 232 4.00 -0.48 -14.63
N ARG A 233 2.75 -0.85 -14.91
CA ARG A 233 2.15 -2.14 -14.61
C ARG A 233 1.24 -2.56 -15.74
N LEU A 234 1.31 -3.84 -16.11
CA LEU A 234 0.44 -4.47 -17.11
C LEU A 234 -0.20 -5.70 -16.50
N THR A 235 -1.50 -5.87 -16.71
CA THR A 235 -2.25 -7.01 -16.17
C THR A 235 -3.11 -7.68 -17.24
N TYR A 236 -3.24 -9.00 -17.13
CA TYR A 236 -4.20 -9.79 -17.88
C TYR A 236 -5.25 -10.36 -16.91
N GLN A 237 -6.50 -10.05 -17.16
CA GLN A 237 -7.65 -10.33 -16.29
C GLN A 237 -8.78 -10.96 -17.12
N PRO A 238 -8.68 -12.25 -17.46
CA PRO A 238 -9.56 -12.90 -18.46
C PRO A 238 -11.05 -12.94 -18.08
N LYS A 239 -11.35 -12.74 -16.80
CA LYS A 239 -12.72 -12.74 -16.24
C LYS A 239 -13.21 -11.36 -15.82
N GLY A 240 -12.68 -10.31 -16.47
CA GLY A 240 -12.94 -8.92 -16.10
C GLY A 240 -12.13 -8.45 -14.90
N ALA A 241 -12.27 -7.18 -14.55
CA ALA A 241 -11.44 -6.55 -13.52
C ALA A 241 -11.43 -7.32 -12.19
N MET A 242 -10.23 -7.57 -11.68
CA MET A 242 -10.01 -8.15 -10.36
C MET A 242 -10.25 -7.08 -9.29
N PRO A 243 -11.14 -7.31 -8.33
CA PRO A 243 -11.33 -6.37 -7.24
C PRO A 243 -10.08 -6.30 -6.36
N MET A 244 -9.81 -5.12 -5.78
CA MET A 244 -8.67 -4.89 -4.89
C MET A 244 -8.95 -5.46 -3.49
N THR A 245 -9.08 -6.80 -3.42
CA THR A 245 -9.36 -7.55 -2.19
C THR A 245 -8.61 -8.87 -2.17
N GLN A 246 -8.28 -9.34 -0.98
CA GLN A 246 -7.71 -10.66 -0.71
C GLN A 246 -8.69 -11.58 0.04
N GLY A 247 -9.97 -11.25 0.01
CA GLY A 247 -11.06 -12.02 0.57
C GLY A 247 -12.08 -11.16 1.30
N ASN A 248 -13.16 -10.87 0.61
CA ASN A 248 -14.31 -10.17 1.16
C ASN A 248 -15.48 -11.16 1.24
N PRO A 249 -16.22 -11.25 2.38
CA PRO A 249 -17.38 -12.13 2.48
C PRO A 249 -18.43 -11.94 1.40
N LYS A 250 -18.57 -10.72 0.87
CA LYS A 250 -19.50 -10.41 -0.22
C LYS A 250 -19.06 -10.96 -1.58
N LEU A 251 -17.79 -11.33 -1.72
CA LEU A 251 -17.17 -11.80 -2.98
C LEU A 251 -16.83 -13.29 -2.96
N GLN A 252 -17.37 -14.08 -2.02
CA GLN A 252 -17.08 -15.52 -1.89
C GLN A 252 -17.48 -16.35 -3.12
N HIS A 253 -18.35 -15.83 -3.97
CA HIS A 253 -18.82 -16.53 -5.17
C HIS A 253 -18.25 -15.94 -6.46
N GLU A 254 -17.40 -14.93 -6.36
CA GLU A 254 -16.75 -14.35 -7.51
C GLU A 254 -15.72 -15.30 -8.12
N ASP A 255 -15.65 -15.29 -9.43
CA ASP A 255 -14.65 -16.03 -10.21
C ASP A 255 -13.83 -15.01 -10.99
N LYS A 256 -12.68 -14.62 -10.45
CA LYS A 256 -11.76 -13.62 -10.97
C LYS A 256 -10.35 -14.14 -10.98
N MET A 257 -9.55 -13.68 -11.93
CA MET A 257 -8.14 -14.02 -12.03
C MET A 257 -7.36 -12.84 -12.61
N LEU A 258 -6.17 -12.62 -12.09
CA LEU A 258 -5.23 -11.62 -12.55
C LEU A 258 -3.84 -12.25 -12.65
N ILE A 259 -3.14 -11.95 -13.74
CA ILE A 259 -1.71 -12.14 -13.91
C ILE A 259 -1.15 -10.79 -14.33
N GLY A 260 -0.04 -10.36 -13.76
CA GLY A 260 0.54 -9.06 -14.08
C GLY A 260 2.05 -9.00 -13.91
N VAL A 261 2.59 -7.93 -14.46
CA VAL A 261 3.99 -7.55 -14.34
C VAL A 261 4.07 -6.05 -14.07
N SER A 262 5.03 -5.65 -13.28
CA SER A 262 5.30 -4.24 -12.96
C SER A 262 6.78 -3.96 -12.92
N ALA A 263 7.15 -2.71 -13.21
CA ALA A 263 8.51 -2.23 -13.07
C ALA A 263 8.52 -0.75 -12.68
N ASN A 264 9.50 -0.40 -11.85
CA ASN A 264 9.77 0.97 -11.41
C ASN A 264 11.24 1.28 -11.60
N TYR A 265 11.54 2.48 -12.04
CA TYR A 265 12.91 3.00 -12.09
C TYR A 265 12.94 4.40 -11.46
N ASN A 266 13.64 4.53 -10.34
CA ASN A 266 13.79 5.79 -9.62
C ASN A 266 15.16 6.39 -9.92
N VAL A 267 15.17 7.54 -10.58
CA VAL A 267 16.39 8.28 -10.88
C VAL A 267 16.72 9.14 -9.67
N GLU A 268 17.79 8.82 -8.99
CA GLU A 268 18.33 9.62 -7.91
C GLU A 268 19.73 10.12 -8.23
N SER A 269 19.98 11.38 -7.97
CA SER A 269 21.20 12.04 -8.40
C SER A 269 22.19 12.32 -7.27
N GLU A 270 21.82 12.30 -6.01
CA GLU A 270 22.72 12.93 -5.05
C GLU A 270 22.96 12.22 -3.73
N ASN A 271 22.09 11.41 -3.19
CA ASN A 271 22.30 11.16 -1.76
C ASN A 271 22.55 9.72 -1.32
N GLU A 272 21.91 8.74 -1.85
CA GLU A 272 22.03 7.41 -1.27
C GLU A 272 21.92 6.29 -2.30
N SER A 273 21.06 6.44 -3.31
CA SER A 273 20.96 5.50 -4.42
C SER A 273 20.98 6.20 -5.76
N THR A 274 21.79 5.76 -6.68
CA THR A 274 21.89 6.37 -8.01
C THR A 274 20.97 5.73 -9.02
N ASN A 275 20.66 4.46 -8.85
CA ASN A 275 19.82 3.68 -9.76
C ASN A 275 19.02 2.68 -8.94
N ASP A 276 17.75 2.97 -8.71
CA ASP A 276 16.83 2.08 -8.01
C ASP A 276 15.85 1.50 -9.03
N PHE A 277 16.08 0.26 -9.42
CA PHE A 277 15.21 -0.50 -10.31
C PHE A 277 14.47 -1.58 -9.53
N ARG A 278 13.17 -1.68 -9.71
CA ARG A 278 12.33 -2.70 -9.09
C ARG A 278 11.40 -3.33 -10.10
N ALA A 279 11.22 -4.63 -10.00
CA ALA A 279 10.30 -5.37 -10.85
C ALA A 279 9.47 -6.34 -10.01
N GLY A 280 8.25 -6.60 -10.43
CA GLY A 280 7.34 -7.53 -9.79
C GLY A 280 6.56 -8.34 -10.82
N VAL A 281 6.30 -9.59 -10.48
CA VAL A 281 5.33 -10.45 -11.16
C VAL A 281 4.25 -10.85 -10.16
N GLU A 282 3.02 -10.96 -10.61
CA GLU A 282 1.87 -11.16 -9.73
C GLU A 282 0.85 -12.12 -10.29
N PHE A 283 0.26 -12.86 -9.39
CA PHE A 283 -0.91 -13.69 -9.63
C PHE A 283 -1.91 -13.51 -8.49
N ALA A 284 -3.19 -13.29 -8.82
CA ALA A 284 -4.28 -13.30 -7.86
C ALA A 284 -5.51 -14.00 -8.44
N MET A 285 -6.21 -14.77 -7.61
CA MET A 285 -7.42 -15.50 -8.01
C MET A 285 -8.45 -15.50 -6.87
N LEU A 286 -9.69 -15.22 -7.21
CA LEU A 286 -10.88 -15.50 -6.41
C LEU A 286 -11.64 -16.62 -7.08
N LYS A 287 -11.97 -17.68 -6.34
CA LYS A 287 -12.78 -18.79 -6.85
C LYS A 287 -13.41 -19.59 -5.72
N ASN A 288 -14.77 -19.65 -5.70
CA ASN A 288 -15.51 -20.54 -4.79
C ASN A 288 -15.00 -20.54 -3.35
N LYS A 289 -15.05 -19.41 -2.66
CA LYS A 289 -14.57 -19.22 -1.28
C LYS A 289 -13.04 -19.17 -1.11
N TRP A 290 -12.28 -19.42 -2.19
CA TRP A 290 -10.83 -19.34 -2.18
C TRP A 290 -10.34 -17.97 -2.65
N TYR A 291 -9.34 -17.46 -1.97
CA TYR A 291 -8.41 -16.47 -2.48
C TYR A 291 -7.02 -17.11 -2.58
N ILE A 292 -6.37 -16.96 -3.70
CA ILE A 292 -4.98 -17.38 -3.90
C ILE A 292 -4.21 -16.17 -4.45
N GLY A 293 -3.10 -15.82 -3.84
CA GLY A 293 -2.19 -14.78 -4.28
C GLY A 293 -0.75 -15.23 -4.21
N ALA A 294 0.03 -14.91 -5.23
CA ALA A 294 1.47 -15.15 -5.24
C ALA A 294 2.15 -14.02 -6.01
N GLU A 295 3.23 -13.50 -5.46
CA GLU A 295 4.01 -12.44 -6.10
C GLU A 295 5.50 -12.71 -5.89
N ALA A 296 6.32 -12.30 -6.86
CA ALA A 296 7.77 -12.34 -6.74
C ALA A 296 8.36 -11.00 -7.18
N TYR A 297 9.46 -10.60 -6.53
CA TYR A 297 10.04 -9.28 -6.64
C TYR A 297 11.54 -9.35 -6.86
N TYR A 298 12.02 -8.37 -7.59
CA TYR A 298 13.43 -8.07 -7.73
C TYR A 298 13.66 -6.58 -7.48
N MET A 299 14.74 -6.23 -6.78
CA MET A 299 15.17 -4.87 -6.59
C MET A 299 16.68 -4.77 -6.77
N HIS A 300 17.13 -3.80 -7.57
CA HIS A 300 18.52 -3.45 -7.76
C HIS A 300 18.71 -2.00 -7.34
N ILE A 301 19.63 -1.77 -6.40
CA ILE A 301 19.98 -0.42 -5.93
C ILE A 301 21.47 -0.22 -6.13
N GLY A 302 21.84 0.81 -6.90
CA GLY A 302 23.20 1.31 -6.96
C GLY A 302 23.40 2.43 -5.96
N PHE A 303 24.56 2.48 -5.32
CA PHE A 303 24.94 3.51 -4.36
C PHE A 303 26.07 4.37 -4.90
N THR A 304 26.16 5.61 -4.42
CA THR A 304 27.27 6.52 -4.75
C THR A 304 28.49 6.19 -3.94
N ASP A 305 29.69 6.43 -4.49
CA ASP A 305 31.01 6.27 -3.85
C ASP A 305 31.15 6.93 -2.46
N ARG A 306 30.23 7.85 -2.11
CA ARG A 306 30.27 8.61 -0.86
C ARG A 306 30.08 7.74 0.38
N GLN A 307 29.51 6.57 0.25
CA GLN A 307 29.17 5.74 1.42
C GLN A 307 30.16 4.59 1.69
N LYS A 308 31.11 4.33 0.82
CA LYS A 308 32.12 3.27 0.97
C LYS A 308 31.57 1.88 1.28
N ILE A 309 30.35 1.60 0.79
CA ILE A 309 29.66 0.33 0.88
C ILE A 309 29.70 -0.28 -0.51
N ASP A 310 29.51 -1.58 -0.63
CA ASP A 310 29.42 -2.26 -1.93
C ASP A 310 28.54 -1.44 -2.89
N ASP A 311 29.03 -1.26 -4.12
CA ASP A 311 28.47 -0.33 -5.10
C ASP A 311 27.01 -0.65 -5.51
N THR A 312 26.57 -1.87 -5.25
CA THR A 312 25.21 -2.32 -5.63
C THR A 312 24.66 -3.37 -4.69
N TYR A 313 23.34 -3.34 -4.49
CA TYR A 313 22.59 -4.38 -3.80
C TYR A 313 21.51 -4.98 -4.71
N ASN A 314 21.37 -6.30 -4.67
CA ASN A 314 20.36 -7.05 -5.38
C ASN A 314 19.50 -7.80 -4.38
N TYR A 315 18.21 -7.49 -4.34
CA TYR A 315 17.23 -8.09 -3.43
C TYR A 315 16.27 -8.97 -4.22
N TRP A 316 15.93 -10.11 -3.63
CA TRP A 316 14.93 -11.00 -4.15
C TRP A 316 13.89 -11.29 -3.07
N GLY A 317 12.65 -11.35 -3.46
CA GLY A 317 11.62 -11.68 -2.51
C GLY A 317 10.38 -12.17 -3.20
N GLY A 318 9.47 -12.71 -2.41
CA GLY A 318 8.18 -13.13 -2.91
C GLY A 318 7.39 -13.84 -1.85
N TYR A 319 6.09 -13.94 -2.09
CA TYR A 319 5.21 -14.69 -1.21
C TYR A 319 4.21 -15.51 -2.00
N ALA A 320 3.68 -16.53 -1.35
CA ALA A 320 2.45 -17.20 -1.74
C ALA A 320 1.51 -17.24 -0.54
N GLN A 321 0.23 -16.98 -0.79
CA GLN A 321 -0.79 -17.04 0.26
C GLN A 321 -2.10 -17.60 -0.26
N VAL A 322 -2.84 -18.22 0.65
CA VAL A 322 -4.16 -18.77 0.39
C VAL A 322 -5.11 -18.40 1.51
N GLY A 323 -6.31 -17.99 1.15
CA GLY A 323 -7.42 -17.75 2.07
C GLY A 323 -8.62 -18.62 1.71
N TYR A 324 -9.30 -19.16 2.70
CA TYR A 324 -10.49 -19.99 2.50
C TYR A 324 -11.59 -19.64 3.51
N PHE A 325 -12.79 -19.38 3.02
CA PHE A 325 -13.96 -19.18 3.86
C PHE A 325 -14.54 -20.52 4.33
N VAL A 326 -14.20 -20.92 5.55
CA VAL A 326 -14.78 -22.11 6.22
C VAL A 326 -16.24 -21.88 6.62
N HIS A 327 -16.61 -20.64 6.83
CA HIS A 327 -17.95 -20.16 7.13
C HIS A 327 -18.17 -18.81 6.40
N PRO A 328 -19.41 -18.38 6.06
CA PRO A 328 -19.62 -17.09 5.42
C PRO A 328 -18.98 -15.87 6.11
N GLN A 329 -18.79 -15.94 7.42
CA GLN A 329 -18.15 -14.89 8.20
C GLN A 329 -16.72 -15.23 8.66
N MET A 330 -16.20 -16.43 8.38
CA MET A 330 -14.90 -16.86 8.90
C MET A 330 -13.97 -17.33 7.79
N GLN A 331 -12.82 -16.66 7.67
CA GLN A 331 -11.78 -16.95 6.70
C GLN A 331 -10.51 -17.39 7.42
N LEU A 332 -9.91 -18.49 6.97
CA LEU A 332 -8.58 -18.93 7.37
C LEU A 332 -7.57 -18.55 6.29
N GLY A 333 -6.37 -18.17 6.68
CA GLY A 333 -5.29 -17.83 5.76
C GLY A 333 -3.96 -18.46 6.14
N LEU A 334 -3.21 -18.88 5.14
CA LEU A 334 -1.82 -19.29 5.25
C LEU A 334 -0.98 -18.46 4.29
N ARG A 335 0.22 -18.09 4.69
CA ARG A 335 1.20 -17.37 3.88
C ARG A 335 2.60 -17.92 4.13
N TYR A 336 3.37 -18.06 3.07
CA TYR A 336 4.81 -18.19 3.14
C TYR A 336 5.42 -17.01 2.42
N ASP A 337 6.26 -16.24 3.09
CA ASP A 337 6.95 -15.07 2.60
C ASP A 337 8.46 -15.31 2.68
N PHE A 338 9.17 -14.97 1.62
CA PHE A 338 10.61 -15.18 1.45
C PHE A 338 11.24 -13.85 1.06
N PHE A 339 12.35 -13.50 1.68
CA PHE A 339 13.08 -12.30 1.33
C PHE A 339 14.59 -12.52 1.48
N ASP A 340 15.29 -12.44 0.36
CA ASP A 340 16.75 -12.40 0.29
C ASP A 340 17.20 -10.96 0.19
N ARG A 341 17.83 -10.47 1.23
CA ARG A 341 18.25 -9.07 1.38
C ARG A 341 19.55 -8.76 0.64
N ASN A 342 20.26 -9.78 0.14
CA ASN A 342 21.45 -9.61 -0.67
C ASN A 342 21.72 -10.83 -1.57
N GLY A 343 21.14 -10.83 -2.76
CA GLY A 343 21.30 -11.92 -3.73
C GLY A 343 22.73 -12.13 -4.28
N THR A 344 23.69 -11.31 -3.87
CA THR A 344 25.11 -11.51 -4.22
C THR A 344 25.85 -12.40 -3.22
N THR A 345 25.31 -12.61 -2.05
CA THR A 345 25.81 -13.49 -1.00
C THR A 345 24.80 -14.62 -0.72
N LYS A 346 25.24 -15.69 -0.09
CA LYS A 346 24.33 -16.77 0.34
C LYS A 346 23.60 -16.48 1.66
N ASP A 347 23.74 -15.29 2.15
CA ASP A 347 23.45 -14.87 3.50
C ASP A 347 22.30 -13.85 3.51
N GLY A 348 21.63 -13.67 4.64
CA GLY A 348 20.60 -12.65 4.82
C GLY A 348 19.19 -13.05 4.39
N ILE A 349 18.90 -14.36 4.30
CA ILE A 349 17.60 -14.87 3.86
C ILE A 349 16.60 -14.90 5.03
N LEU A 350 15.42 -14.33 4.83
CA LEU A 350 14.29 -14.41 5.74
C LEU A 350 13.25 -15.40 5.22
N ASN A 351 12.83 -16.34 6.07
CA ASN A 351 11.78 -17.31 5.81
C ASN A 351 10.65 -17.09 6.81
N MET A 352 9.46 -16.73 6.33
CA MET A 352 8.40 -16.16 7.16
C MET A 352 7.05 -16.83 6.92
N PRO A 353 6.86 -18.08 7.41
CA PRO A 353 5.53 -18.69 7.42
C PRO A 353 4.60 -17.94 8.38
N ALA A 354 3.34 -17.78 7.96
CA ALA A 354 2.31 -17.12 8.75
C ALA A 354 0.95 -17.79 8.58
N ALA A 355 0.12 -17.68 9.62
CA ALA A 355 -1.28 -18.11 9.60
C ALA A 355 -2.18 -17.00 10.16
N THR A 356 -3.41 -16.92 9.67
CA THR A 356 -4.40 -15.96 10.16
C THR A 356 -5.79 -16.56 10.21
N VAL A 357 -6.59 -16.04 11.13
CA VAL A 357 -8.03 -16.27 11.22
C VAL A 357 -8.71 -14.91 11.20
N ASN A 358 -9.66 -14.72 10.29
CA ASN A 358 -10.47 -13.51 10.17
C ASN A 358 -11.92 -13.84 10.49
N TYR A 359 -12.56 -13.02 11.31
CA TYR A 359 -13.99 -13.07 11.55
C TYR A 359 -14.63 -11.74 11.17
N PHE A 360 -15.60 -11.80 10.26
CA PHE A 360 -16.37 -10.65 9.78
C PHE A 360 -17.70 -10.58 10.52
N VAL A 361 -17.89 -9.55 11.33
CA VAL A 361 -19.12 -9.40 12.14
C VAL A 361 -20.32 -9.12 11.21
N PRO A 362 -21.36 -9.96 11.25
CA PRO A 362 -22.49 -9.83 10.34
C PRO A 362 -23.17 -8.46 10.43
N LYS A 363 -23.58 -7.93 9.29
CA LYS A 363 -24.30 -6.63 9.15
C LYS A 363 -23.53 -5.43 9.69
N THR A 364 -22.23 -5.56 9.81
CA THR A 364 -21.31 -4.48 10.16
C THR A 364 -20.11 -4.48 9.19
N ASN A 365 -19.24 -3.50 9.30
CA ASN A 365 -17.96 -3.48 8.62
C ASN A 365 -16.81 -3.71 9.61
N ILE A 366 -17.06 -4.51 10.63
CA ILE A 366 -16.08 -4.91 11.64
C ILE A 366 -15.43 -6.22 11.23
N LYS A 367 -14.11 -6.23 11.23
CA LYS A 367 -13.27 -7.43 11.04
C LYS A 367 -12.41 -7.64 12.28
N LEU A 368 -12.46 -8.82 12.84
CA LEU A 368 -11.54 -9.30 13.87
C LEU A 368 -10.54 -10.23 13.21
N SER A 369 -9.25 -10.07 13.49
CA SER A 369 -8.20 -10.94 12.98
C SER A 369 -7.28 -11.38 14.11
N ALA A 370 -6.84 -12.63 14.04
CA ALA A 370 -5.72 -13.14 14.81
C ALA A 370 -4.69 -13.70 13.84
N MET A 371 -3.45 -13.24 13.95
CA MET A 371 -2.34 -13.63 13.07
C MET A 371 -1.17 -14.10 13.92
N TYR A 372 -0.48 -15.13 13.41
CA TYR A 372 0.83 -15.54 13.87
C TYR A 372 1.80 -15.62 12.72
N GLN A 373 3.02 -15.16 12.93
CA GLN A 373 4.13 -15.22 11.96
C GLN A 373 5.41 -15.61 12.66
N TYR A 374 6.13 -16.55 12.07
CA TYR A 374 7.50 -16.88 12.44
C TYR A 374 8.45 -16.22 11.45
N ILE A 375 9.57 -15.69 11.93
CA ILE A 375 10.64 -15.14 11.09
C ILE A 375 11.92 -15.91 11.40
N GLY A 376 12.24 -16.85 10.51
CA GLY A 376 13.53 -17.54 10.54
C GLY A 376 14.54 -16.77 9.71
N ARG A 377 15.78 -16.71 10.20
CA ARG A 377 16.90 -16.06 9.54
C ARG A 377 17.95 -17.08 9.17
N THR A 378 18.56 -16.92 8.00
CA THR A 378 19.70 -17.72 7.55
C THR A 378 20.73 -16.80 6.89
N GLY A 379 22.00 -17.03 7.20
CA GLY A 379 23.12 -16.26 6.64
C GLY A 379 23.35 -14.89 7.31
N HIS A 380 24.34 -14.15 6.79
CA HIS A 380 24.84 -12.90 7.38
C HIS A 380 24.96 -11.80 6.35
N GLU A 381 24.38 -10.65 6.58
CA GLU A 381 24.43 -9.50 5.69
C GLU A 381 25.21 -8.32 6.25
N THR A 382 24.88 -7.95 7.46
CA THR A 382 25.55 -6.88 8.21
C THR A 382 26.23 -7.46 9.43
N GLN A 383 27.07 -6.66 10.13
CA GLN A 383 27.64 -7.09 11.40
C GLN A 383 26.53 -7.44 12.40
N LEU A 384 25.49 -6.61 12.46
CA LEU A 384 24.35 -6.87 13.34
C LEU A 384 23.59 -8.14 12.94
N ASP A 385 23.36 -8.34 11.64
CA ASP A 385 22.68 -9.54 11.15
C ASP A 385 23.53 -10.79 11.38
N ARG A 386 24.86 -10.69 11.17
CA ARG A 386 25.78 -11.77 11.53
C ARG A 386 25.66 -12.16 12.99
N ASP A 387 25.74 -11.17 13.87
CA ASP A 387 25.62 -11.41 15.29
C ASP A 387 24.30 -12.08 15.65
N MET A 388 23.20 -11.64 15.02
CA MET A 388 21.86 -12.20 15.24
C MET A 388 21.68 -13.59 14.63
N ASP A 389 22.20 -13.84 13.44
CA ASP A 389 22.08 -15.13 12.77
C ASP A 389 23.00 -16.20 13.39
N ASP A 390 24.25 -15.83 13.74
CA ASP A 390 25.20 -16.70 14.47
C ASP A 390 24.67 -17.11 15.85
N LEU A 391 23.79 -16.29 16.41
CA LEU A 391 23.18 -16.54 17.69
C LEU A 391 21.84 -17.32 17.56
N GLY A 392 21.39 -17.65 16.33
CA GLY A 392 20.17 -18.40 16.09
C GLY A 392 18.89 -17.66 16.46
N ILE A 393 18.88 -16.32 16.43
CA ILE A 393 17.75 -15.52 16.86
C ILE A 393 16.62 -15.59 15.84
N CYS A 394 15.59 -16.33 16.14
CA CYS A 394 14.33 -16.33 15.42
C CYS A 394 13.32 -15.39 16.10
N THR A 395 12.33 -14.94 15.33
CA THR A 395 11.33 -14.02 15.85
C THR A 395 9.93 -14.63 15.70
N HIS A 396 9.18 -14.66 16.81
CA HIS A 396 7.77 -15.03 16.82
C HIS A 396 6.93 -13.78 16.97
N MET A 397 5.96 -13.58 16.09
CA MET A 397 5.04 -12.45 16.14
C MET A 397 3.60 -12.96 16.18
N ALA A 398 2.83 -12.46 17.12
CA ALA A 398 1.40 -12.66 17.14
C ALA A 398 0.69 -11.31 17.21
N GLN A 399 -0.45 -11.20 16.54
CA GLN A 399 -1.22 -9.97 16.50
C GLN A 399 -2.72 -10.29 16.56
N ILE A 400 -3.43 -9.55 17.41
CA ILE A 400 -4.89 -9.49 17.38
C ILE A 400 -5.28 -8.12 16.87
N MET A 401 -6.19 -8.04 15.91
CA MET A 401 -6.62 -6.80 15.27
C MET A 401 -8.13 -6.67 15.32
N LEU A 402 -8.59 -5.49 15.70
CA LEU A 402 -9.95 -4.99 15.47
C LEU A 402 -9.87 -3.94 14.36
N GLN A 403 -10.64 -4.16 13.30
CA GLN A 403 -10.77 -3.23 12.19
C GLN A 403 -12.21 -2.79 12.05
N TYR A 404 -12.42 -1.52 11.78
CA TYR A 404 -13.70 -0.91 11.43
C TYR A 404 -13.56 -0.04 10.20
N ALA A 405 -14.51 -0.14 9.26
CA ALA A 405 -14.53 0.66 8.04
C ALA A 405 -15.98 1.01 7.65
N PHE A 406 -16.23 2.22 7.18
CA PHE A 406 -17.51 2.61 6.57
C PHE A 406 -17.30 3.64 5.47
#